data_39792d2cc1b72ca20e9b21a6f1a91f45
#
_entry.id   39792d2cc1b72ca20e9b21a6f1a91f45
#
_cell.length_a   1.000
_cell.length_b   1.000
_cell.length_c   1.000
_cell.angle_alpha   90.00
_cell.angle_beta   90.00
_cell.angle_gamma   90.00
#
_symmetry.space_group_name_H-M   'P 1'
#
loop_
_entity.id
_entity.type
_entity.pdbx_description
1 polymer ?
#
loop_
_entity_poly.entity_id
_entity_poly.type
_entity_poly.pdbx_seq_one_letter_code
_entity_poly.pdbx_strand_id
1 'polypeptide(L)'
;MGQFVLVCYYKIMILKQLFDTKSSTYTYLISSGKGREALIIDPVLENVNDYIKLLKELDLKLVKVIDTHIHADHVTGASKLKNITKCSTIMGENTPADSVEIKVKDDEYIDLEDIKIRALYTPGHTSDSYSFLMKNHLFS
;
A
#
# COMPACT_ATOMS: atom_id res chain seq x y z
N MET A 1 -32.99 -8.89 -33.77
CA MET A 1 -32.85 -7.90 -32.71
C MET A 1 -31.85 -8.42 -31.68
N GLY A 2 -30.75 -7.70 -31.48
CA GLY A 2 -29.76 -8.05 -30.46
C GLY A 2 -30.24 -7.65 -29.09
N GLN A 3 -30.25 -8.59 -28.13
CA GLN A 3 -30.37 -8.24 -26.72
C GLN A 3 -29.03 -7.71 -26.22
N PHE A 4 -28.99 -6.44 -25.81
CA PHE A 4 -27.86 -5.92 -25.07
C PHE A 4 -27.97 -6.36 -23.62
N VAL A 5 -27.14 -7.33 -23.21
CA VAL A 5 -26.99 -7.65 -21.80
C VAL A 5 -26.00 -6.65 -21.23
N LEU A 6 -26.48 -5.68 -20.43
CA LEU A 6 -25.64 -4.81 -19.63
C LEU A 6 -25.04 -5.66 -18.51
N VAL A 7 -23.86 -6.22 -18.73
CA VAL A 7 -23.09 -6.87 -17.67
C VAL A 7 -22.49 -5.78 -16.80
N CYS A 8 -23.16 -5.45 -15.71
CA CYS A 8 -22.64 -4.56 -14.69
C CYS A 8 -21.55 -5.32 -13.92
N TYR A 9 -20.29 -5.18 -14.33
CA TYR A 9 -19.16 -5.66 -13.53
C TYR A 9 -19.01 -4.76 -12.32
N TYR A 10 -19.52 -5.19 -11.17
CA TYR A 10 -19.17 -4.59 -9.90
C TYR A 10 -17.67 -4.85 -9.68
N LYS A 11 -16.86 -3.81 -9.80
CA LYS A 11 -15.46 -3.85 -9.40
C LYS A 11 -15.41 -4.05 -7.88
N ILE A 12 -15.08 -5.26 -7.46
CA ILE A 12 -14.87 -5.55 -6.04
C ILE A 12 -13.44 -5.12 -5.71
N MET A 13 -13.32 -4.06 -4.93
CA MET A 13 -12.05 -3.63 -4.35
C MET A 13 -11.48 -4.75 -3.46
N ILE A 14 -10.19 -5.01 -3.59
CA ILE A 14 -9.46 -5.95 -2.74
C ILE A 14 -8.78 -5.15 -1.62
N LEU A 15 -9.11 -5.51 -0.38
CA LEU A 15 -8.40 -5.06 0.83
C LEU A 15 -8.05 -6.29 1.65
N LYS A 16 -6.76 -6.59 1.77
CA LYS A 16 -6.23 -7.66 2.61
C LYS A 16 -5.44 -7.08 3.76
N GLN A 17 -5.77 -7.46 4.98
CA GLN A 17 -4.99 -7.19 6.18
C GLN A 17 -4.17 -8.43 6.53
N LEU A 18 -2.86 -8.29 6.57
CA LEU A 18 -1.91 -9.35 6.89
C LEU A 18 -1.24 -9.00 8.21
N PHE A 19 -1.01 -10.00 9.06
CA PHE A 19 -0.41 -9.78 10.37
C PHE A 19 0.89 -10.57 10.52
N ASP A 20 1.97 -9.86 10.83
CA ASP A 20 3.24 -10.47 11.22
C ASP A 20 3.30 -10.63 12.74
N THR A 21 3.33 -11.89 13.20
CA THR A 21 3.32 -12.20 14.64
C THR A 21 4.62 -11.86 15.35
N LYS A 22 5.74 -11.80 14.62
CA LYS A 22 7.07 -11.53 15.21
C LYS A 22 7.24 -10.06 15.56
N SER A 23 6.81 -9.17 14.68
CA SER A 23 6.91 -7.71 14.87
C SER A 23 5.60 -7.08 15.32
N SER A 24 4.50 -7.85 15.38
CA SER A 24 3.14 -7.35 15.65
C SER A 24 2.70 -6.26 14.65
N THR A 25 3.12 -6.41 13.40
CA THR A 25 2.85 -5.43 12.34
C THR A 25 1.69 -5.88 11.48
N TYR A 26 0.78 -4.94 11.20
CA TYR A 26 -0.22 -5.10 10.15
C TYR A 26 0.31 -4.55 8.83
N THR A 27 0.22 -5.37 7.79
CA THR A 27 0.49 -4.99 6.40
C THR A 27 -0.82 -5.03 5.62
N TYR A 28 -1.05 -4.04 4.77
CA TYR A 28 -2.26 -3.96 3.98
C TYR A 28 -1.96 -4.05 2.49
N LEU A 29 -2.72 -4.87 1.78
CA LEU A 29 -2.72 -4.97 0.32
C LEU A 29 -4.02 -4.38 -0.21
N ILE A 30 -3.92 -3.39 -1.07
CA ILE A 30 -5.05 -2.65 -1.64
C ILE A 30 -4.99 -2.75 -3.16
N SER A 31 -6.13 -3.05 -3.79
CA SER A 31 -6.31 -3.01 -5.25
C SER A 31 -7.76 -2.68 -5.60
N SER A 32 -7.98 -2.08 -6.76
CA SER A 32 -9.33 -1.82 -7.28
C SER A 32 -10.01 -3.09 -7.81
N GLY A 33 -9.32 -4.22 -7.87
CA GLY A 33 -9.87 -5.51 -8.27
C GLY A 33 -8.84 -6.45 -8.86
N LYS A 34 -9.23 -7.69 -9.09
CA LYS A 34 -8.40 -8.72 -9.73
C LYS A 34 -7.89 -8.25 -11.10
N GLY A 35 -6.65 -8.54 -11.44
CA GLY A 35 -6.02 -8.15 -12.70
C GLY A 35 -5.63 -6.67 -12.77
N ARG A 36 -5.70 -5.95 -11.64
CA ARG A 36 -5.46 -4.50 -11.58
C ARG A 36 -4.16 -4.18 -10.83
N GLU A 37 -3.86 -2.88 -10.73
CA GLU A 37 -2.73 -2.38 -9.94
C GLU A 37 -2.99 -2.52 -8.45
N ALA A 38 -1.92 -2.72 -7.69
CA ALA A 38 -1.94 -2.88 -6.24
C ALA A 38 -0.97 -1.95 -5.53
N LEU A 39 -1.26 -1.70 -4.27
CA LEU A 39 -0.45 -0.95 -3.33
C LEU A 39 -0.33 -1.77 -2.04
N ILE A 40 0.87 -1.75 -1.42
CA ILE A 40 1.11 -2.37 -0.11
C ILE A 40 1.50 -1.28 0.88
N ILE A 41 0.94 -1.34 2.10
CA ILE A 41 1.28 -0.45 3.23
C ILE A 41 1.98 -1.27 4.32
N ASP A 42 3.10 -0.75 4.82
CA ASP A 42 3.94 -1.30 5.89
C ASP A 42 4.36 -2.76 5.69
N PRO A 43 5.07 -3.08 4.60
CA PRO A 43 5.55 -4.44 4.37
C PRO A 43 6.70 -4.80 5.31
N VAL A 44 6.70 -6.04 5.82
CA VAL A 44 7.78 -6.64 6.60
C VAL A 44 8.74 -7.39 5.66
N LEU A 45 10.05 -7.17 5.80
CA LEU A 45 11.07 -7.73 4.88
C LEU A 45 11.00 -9.25 4.78
N GLU A 46 10.87 -9.94 5.90
CA GLU A 46 10.83 -11.41 5.98
C GLU A 46 9.64 -12.00 5.23
N ASN A 47 8.56 -11.25 5.07
CA ASN A 47 7.32 -11.70 4.46
C ASN A 47 7.20 -11.33 2.97
N VAL A 48 8.22 -10.72 2.36
CA VAL A 48 8.17 -10.26 0.97
C VAL A 48 7.82 -11.38 -0.02
N ASN A 49 8.35 -12.59 0.18
CA ASN A 49 8.03 -13.71 -0.70
C ASN A 49 6.54 -14.10 -0.63
N ASP A 50 5.91 -13.99 0.55
CA ASP A 50 4.48 -14.26 0.72
C ASP A 50 3.64 -13.17 0.04
N TYR A 51 4.07 -11.90 0.10
CA TYR A 51 3.41 -10.81 -0.64
C TYR A 51 3.47 -11.04 -2.15
N ILE A 52 4.64 -11.42 -2.68
CA ILE A 52 4.80 -11.73 -4.11
C ILE A 52 3.91 -12.89 -4.54
N LYS A 53 3.83 -13.95 -3.73
CA LYS A 53 2.94 -15.09 -3.98
C LYS A 53 1.47 -14.64 -4.02
N LEU A 54 1.03 -13.84 -3.05
CA LEU A 54 -0.33 -13.33 -2.97
C LEU A 54 -0.68 -12.43 -4.18
N LEU A 55 0.23 -11.56 -4.60
CA LEU A 55 0.07 -10.74 -5.80
C LEU A 55 -0.15 -11.60 -7.05
N LYS A 56 0.61 -12.67 -7.20
CA LYS A 56 0.46 -13.62 -8.33
C LYS A 56 -0.87 -14.37 -8.27
N GLU A 57 -1.28 -14.86 -7.10
CA GLU A 57 -2.55 -15.58 -6.92
C GLU A 57 -3.75 -14.70 -7.23
N LEU A 58 -3.68 -13.40 -6.94
CA LEU A 58 -4.74 -12.42 -7.21
C LEU A 58 -4.59 -11.73 -8.57
N ASP A 59 -3.56 -12.07 -9.35
CA ASP A 59 -3.25 -11.45 -10.64
C ASP A 59 -3.09 -9.93 -10.54
N LEU A 60 -2.33 -9.47 -9.54
CA LEU A 60 -2.12 -8.06 -9.27
C LEU A 60 -0.72 -7.57 -9.65
N LYS A 61 -0.63 -6.35 -10.15
CA LYS A 61 0.62 -5.65 -10.42
C LYS A 61 0.91 -4.65 -9.29
N LEU A 62 1.92 -4.91 -8.48
CA LEU A 62 2.35 -3.96 -7.45
C LEU A 62 3.02 -2.75 -8.09
N VAL A 63 2.46 -1.56 -7.86
CA VAL A 63 2.98 -0.29 -8.41
C VAL A 63 3.44 0.69 -7.34
N LYS A 64 2.96 0.57 -6.12
CA LYS A 64 3.29 1.47 -5.00
C LYS A 64 3.45 0.70 -3.70
N VAL A 65 4.40 1.13 -2.89
CA VAL A 65 4.58 0.70 -1.49
C VAL A 65 4.66 1.92 -0.60
N ILE A 66 3.92 1.93 0.49
CA ILE A 66 3.90 2.99 1.48
C ILE A 66 4.44 2.45 2.80
N ASP A 67 5.36 3.17 3.44
CA ASP A 67 5.64 3.04 4.86
C ASP A 67 5.01 4.23 5.61
N THR A 68 4.24 3.96 6.66
CA THR A 68 3.57 5.00 7.46
C THR A 68 4.55 5.85 8.25
N HIS A 69 5.67 5.25 8.65
CA HIS A 69 6.75 5.88 9.41
C HIS A 69 8.01 5.01 9.32
N ILE A 70 9.13 5.49 9.88
CA ILE A 70 10.30 4.62 10.09
C ILE A 70 9.99 3.66 11.24
N HIS A 71 10.00 2.37 10.94
CA HIS A 71 9.70 1.33 11.90
C HIS A 71 10.92 0.96 12.74
N ALA A 72 10.74 0.85 14.06
CA ALA A 72 11.75 0.37 15.00
C ALA A 72 11.64 -1.14 15.28
N ASP A 73 10.47 -1.72 15.06
CA ASP A 73 10.10 -3.10 15.40
C ASP A 73 10.36 -4.12 14.27
N HIS A 74 10.55 -3.66 13.04
CA HIS A 74 10.91 -4.50 11.90
C HIS A 74 11.69 -3.74 10.84
N VAL A 75 12.33 -4.49 9.94
CA VAL A 75 12.92 -3.93 8.72
C VAL A 75 11.85 -3.92 7.62
N THR A 76 11.66 -2.77 6.99
CA THR A 76 10.68 -2.67 5.90
C THR A 76 11.07 -3.50 4.69
N GLY A 77 10.07 -4.11 4.06
CA GLY A 77 10.21 -4.82 2.79
C GLY A 77 10.16 -3.94 1.54
N ALA A 78 10.00 -2.62 1.70
CA ALA A 78 9.77 -1.69 0.59
C ALA A 78 10.87 -1.75 -0.47
N SER A 79 12.15 -1.69 -0.09
CA SER A 79 13.27 -1.74 -1.03
C SER A 79 13.37 -3.07 -1.78
N LYS A 80 13.10 -4.19 -1.11
CA LYS A 80 13.11 -5.51 -1.75
C LYS A 80 11.94 -5.65 -2.73
N LEU A 81 10.76 -5.18 -2.36
CA LEU A 81 9.60 -5.14 -3.26
C LEU A 81 9.86 -4.28 -4.48
N LYS A 82 10.46 -3.09 -4.30
CA LYS A 82 10.88 -2.22 -5.40
C LYS A 82 11.86 -2.92 -6.35
N ASN A 83 12.86 -3.61 -5.83
CA ASN A 83 13.83 -4.33 -6.65
C ASN A 83 13.18 -5.44 -7.49
N ILE A 84 12.19 -6.14 -6.95
CA ILE A 84 11.49 -7.25 -7.63
C ILE A 84 10.44 -6.72 -8.61
N THR A 85 9.60 -5.75 -8.21
CA THR A 85 8.41 -5.34 -8.95
C THR A 85 8.55 -4.03 -9.70
N LYS A 86 9.61 -3.25 -9.42
CA LYS A 86 9.81 -1.88 -9.92
C LYS A 86 8.74 -0.89 -9.43
N CYS A 87 8.08 -1.18 -8.30
CA CYS A 87 7.12 -0.27 -7.68
C CYS A 87 7.82 0.98 -7.12
N SER A 88 7.08 2.06 -6.98
CA SER A 88 7.55 3.28 -6.31
C SER A 88 7.39 3.17 -4.79
N THR A 89 8.36 3.69 -4.05
CA THR A 89 8.32 3.77 -2.58
C THR A 89 7.86 5.15 -2.13
N ILE A 90 6.96 5.19 -1.15
CA ILE A 90 6.30 6.41 -0.69
C ILE A 90 6.37 6.50 0.84
N MET A 91 6.69 7.68 1.35
CA MET A 91 6.56 8.05 2.77
C MET A 91 6.10 9.50 2.88
N GLY A 92 5.70 9.92 4.09
CA GLY A 92 5.46 11.34 4.38
C GLY A 92 6.74 12.18 4.25
N GLU A 93 6.59 13.46 3.91
CA GLU A 93 7.74 14.37 3.68
C GLU A 93 8.64 14.57 4.89
N ASN A 94 8.13 14.32 6.10
CA ASN A 94 8.87 14.43 7.36
C ASN A 94 9.82 13.25 7.63
N THR A 95 9.86 12.26 6.76
CA THR A 95 10.78 11.12 6.91
C THR A 95 12.23 11.55 6.73
N PRO A 96 13.15 11.11 7.60
CA PRO A 96 14.58 11.28 7.38
C PRO A 96 15.16 10.30 6.35
N ALA A 97 14.37 9.35 5.82
CA ALA A 97 14.84 8.37 4.85
C ALA A 97 15.10 9.00 3.48
N ASP A 98 16.35 8.89 3.00
CA ASP A 98 16.77 9.45 1.71
C ASP A 98 16.44 8.53 0.52
N SER A 99 16.26 7.24 0.77
CA SER A 99 16.02 6.22 -0.26
C SER A 99 14.57 6.16 -0.79
N VAL A 100 13.68 6.96 -0.23
CA VAL A 100 12.27 7.02 -0.63
C VAL A 100 12.10 7.86 -1.89
N GLU A 101 11.44 7.30 -2.92
CA GLU A 101 11.26 8.01 -4.20
C GLU A 101 10.28 9.15 -4.12
N ILE A 102 9.16 8.94 -3.43
CA ILE A 102 8.06 9.90 -3.35
C ILE A 102 7.82 10.28 -1.90
N LYS A 103 7.94 11.57 -1.60
CA LYS A 103 7.62 12.13 -0.29
C LYS A 103 6.32 12.92 -0.41
N VAL A 104 5.26 12.46 0.26
CA VAL A 104 3.94 13.09 0.22
C VAL A 104 3.78 14.09 1.35
N LYS A 105 3.08 15.18 1.06
CA LYS A 105 2.75 16.23 2.03
C LYS A 105 1.45 15.91 2.76
N ASP A 106 1.25 16.59 3.87
CA ASP A 106 -0.04 16.57 4.55
C ASP A 106 -1.15 17.00 3.60
N ASP A 107 -2.24 16.25 3.64
CA ASP A 107 -3.43 16.46 2.79
C ASP A 107 -3.26 16.12 1.29
N GLU A 108 -2.12 15.60 0.89
CA GLU A 108 -1.87 15.18 -0.48
C GLU A 108 -2.49 13.82 -0.79
N TYR A 109 -2.89 13.60 -2.05
CA TYR A 109 -3.50 12.36 -2.49
C TYR A 109 -2.53 11.48 -3.26
N ILE A 110 -2.62 10.16 -3.00
CA ILE A 110 -1.96 9.12 -3.77
C ILE A 110 -3.03 8.42 -4.60
N ASP A 111 -2.83 8.35 -5.90
CA ASP A 111 -3.74 7.68 -6.82
C ASP A 111 -3.30 6.24 -7.06
N LEU A 112 -4.25 5.31 -7.00
CA LEU A 112 -4.12 3.92 -7.42
C LEU A 112 -5.30 3.61 -8.35
N GLU A 113 -5.14 3.84 -9.64
CA GLU A 113 -6.22 3.80 -10.63
C GLU A 113 -7.40 4.68 -10.19
N ASP A 114 -8.58 4.09 -9.92
CA ASP A 114 -9.77 4.80 -9.46
C ASP A 114 -9.86 4.95 -7.91
N ILE A 115 -8.86 4.44 -7.17
CA ILE A 115 -8.76 4.61 -5.72
C ILE A 115 -7.92 5.85 -5.41
N LYS A 116 -8.41 6.70 -4.51
CA LYS A 116 -7.69 7.84 -3.96
C LYS A 116 -7.40 7.62 -2.48
N ILE A 117 -6.15 7.81 -2.10
CA ILE A 117 -5.68 7.66 -0.71
C ILE A 117 -5.12 9.00 -0.26
N ARG A 118 -5.69 9.57 0.79
CA ARG A 118 -5.30 10.86 1.36
C ARG A 118 -4.23 10.66 2.42
N ALA A 119 -3.11 11.33 2.28
CA ALA A 119 -2.04 11.35 3.27
C ALA A 119 -2.36 12.38 4.35
N LEU A 120 -2.25 11.99 5.61
CA LEU A 120 -2.50 12.84 6.78
C LEU A 120 -1.29 12.81 7.70
N TYR A 121 -0.69 13.97 7.97
CA TYR A 121 0.39 14.05 8.95
C TYR A 121 -0.14 13.85 10.36
N THR A 122 0.25 12.78 11.00
CA THR A 122 -0.24 12.35 12.31
C THR A 122 0.93 11.99 13.23
N PRO A 123 1.80 12.97 13.58
CA PRO A 123 2.94 12.71 14.46
C PRO A 123 2.47 12.31 15.87
N GLY A 124 3.25 11.50 16.54
CA GLY A 124 2.95 11.02 17.90
C GLY A 124 3.75 9.77 18.21
N HIS A 125 3.42 8.66 17.61
CA HIS A 125 4.21 7.42 17.70
C HIS A 125 5.65 7.65 17.24
N THR A 126 5.83 8.31 16.09
CA THR A 126 7.09 8.89 15.64
C THR A 126 6.85 10.31 15.10
N SER A 127 7.92 11.11 14.96
CA SER A 127 7.83 12.47 14.43
C SER A 127 7.52 12.51 12.92
N ASP A 128 7.78 11.42 12.21
CA ASP A 128 7.55 11.28 10.76
C ASP A 128 6.27 10.51 10.43
N SER A 129 5.44 10.17 11.41
CA SER A 129 4.24 9.35 11.23
C SER A 129 3.19 10.04 10.36
N TYR A 130 2.69 9.29 9.39
CA TYR A 130 1.54 9.61 8.54
C TYR A 130 0.49 8.52 8.66
N SER A 131 -0.77 8.92 8.58
CA SER A 131 -1.90 8.02 8.37
C SER A 131 -2.43 8.19 6.96
N PHE A 132 -2.99 7.12 6.41
CA PHE A 132 -3.50 7.12 5.05
C PHE A 132 -4.98 6.77 5.05
N LEU A 133 -5.80 7.67 4.53
CA LEU A 133 -7.26 7.55 4.51
C LEU A 133 -7.76 7.16 3.12
N MET A 134 -8.44 6.03 3.04
CA MET A 134 -9.09 5.54 1.83
C MET A 134 -10.56 5.25 2.14
N LYS A 135 -11.49 6.08 1.62
CA LYS A 135 -12.91 5.99 1.97
C LYS A 135 -13.10 5.98 3.50
N ASN A 136 -13.60 4.90 4.07
CA ASN A 136 -13.84 4.73 5.51
C ASN A 136 -12.70 3.97 6.24
N HIS A 137 -11.58 3.72 5.56
CA HIS A 137 -10.44 2.99 6.11
C HIS A 137 -9.29 3.94 6.40
N LEU A 138 -8.78 3.91 7.62
CA LEU A 138 -7.60 4.66 8.06
C LEU A 138 -6.48 3.67 8.38
N PHE A 139 -5.35 3.84 7.72
CA PHE A 139 -4.12 3.06 7.93
C PHE A 139 -3.09 3.93 8.63
N SER A 140 -2.57 3.49 9.79
CA SER A 140 -1.60 4.23 10.61
C SER A 140 -0.55 3.29 11.23
#